data_2b0242411caca48119f38885d5ec4c90
#
_entry.id   2b0242411caca48119f38885d5ec4c90
#
_cell.length_a   1.000
_cell.length_b   1.000
_cell.length_c   1.000
_cell.angle_alpha   90.00
_cell.angle_beta   90.00
_cell.angle_gamma   90.00
#
_symmetry.space_group_name_H-M   'P 1'
#
loop_
_entity.id
_entity.type
_entity.pdbx_description
1 polymer ?
#
loop_
_entity_poly.entity_id
_entity_poly.type
_entity_poly.pdbx_seq_one_letter_code
_entity_poly.pdbx_strand_id
1 'polypeptide(L)'
;MADSSFDIVSKVDRQEVDNALNQAAKELSQRFDFKNTSTTIEWKGELAVEITSSTEERAAAALEVFRDKLVKRQLSLKSLKADDPRSSGKEYKISMTFQAGINQEQAKKLGKLIRDEGPKTVKAQVMGEELRVTSKSRDDLQSVQSLVRDADL
;
A
#
# COMPACT_ATOMS: atom_id res chain seq x y z
N MET A 1 -21.39 -19.75 24.32
CA MET A 1 -20.62 -18.51 24.31
C MET A 1 -20.56 -17.95 22.91
N ALA A 2 -20.60 -16.63 22.80
CA ALA A 2 -20.48 -15.98 21.49
C ALA A 2 -19.08 -16.16 20.92
N ASP A 3 -19.00 -16.37 19.60
CA ASP A 3 -17.72 -16.42 18.90
C ASP A 3 -17.07 -15.04 18.87
N SER A 4 -15.76 -15.01 18.99
CA SER A 4 -14.98 -13.80 18.76
C SER A 4 -14.56 -13.73 17.28
N SER A 5 -14.41 -12.53 16.78
CA SER A 5 -14.02 -12.34 15.38
C SER A 5 -13.16 -11.09 15.20
N PHE A 6 -12.37 -11.08 14.14
CA PHE A 6 -11.71 -9.88 13.63
C PHE A 6 -11.75 -9.87 12.11
N ASP A 7 -11.62 -8.71 11.52
CA ASP A 7 -11.62 -8.57 10.07
C ASP A 7 -10.21 -8.24 9.58
N ILE A 8 -9.76 -8.96 8.55
CA ILE A 8 -8.53 -8.63 7.84
C ILE A 8 -8.91 -7.65 6.74
N VAL A 9 -8.34 -6.45 6.82
CA VAL A 9 -8.62 -5.37 5.89
C VAL A 9 -7.33 -4.83 5.30
N SER A 10 -7.42 -4.31 4.09
CA SER A 10 -6.34 -3.56 3.47
C SER A 10 -6.84 -2.13 3.32
N LYS A 11 -6.32 -1.23 4.13
CA LYS A 11 -6.70 0.18 4.11
C LYS A 11 -5.52 1.03 3.71
N VAL A 12 -5.81 2.09 2.95
CA VAL A 12 -4.83 3.12 2.63
C VAL A 12 -5.16 4.32 3.52
N ASP A 13 -4.21 4.69 4.37
CA ASP A 13 -4.33 5.90 5.20
C ASP A 13 -3.90 7.10 4.36
N ARG A 14 -4.89 7.78 3.76
CA ARG A 14 -4.64 8.89 2.86
C ARG A 14 -3.88 10.03 3.54
N GLN A 15 -4.13 10.26 4.83
CA GLN A 15 -3.43 11.31 5.58
C GLN A 15 -1.93 10.99 5.69
N GLU A 16 -1.58 9.74 5.96
CA GLU A 16 -0.18 9.33 6.03
C GLU A 16 0.48 9.35 4.65
N VAL A 17 -0.26 8.99 3.59
CA VAL A 17 0.23 9.14 2.22
C VAL A 17 0.48 10.62 1.90
N ASP A 18 -0.43 11.50 2.30
CA ASP A 18 -0.28 12.94 2.10
C ASP A 18 0.96 13.47 2.83
N ASN A 19 1.20 13.02 4.06
CA ASN A 19 2.39 13.38 4.81
C ASN A 19 3.66 12.92 4.09
N ALA A 20 3.66 11.68 3.58
CA ALA A 20 4.79 11.15 2.81
C ALA A 20 5.01 11.95 1.52
N LEU A 21 3.93 12.31 0.84
CA LEU A 21 3.98 13.11 -0.39
C LEU A 21 4.59 14.48 -0.12
N ASN A 22 4.15 15.15 0.95
CA ASN A 22 4.66 16.46 1.32
C ASN A 22 6.15 16.39 1.69
N GLN A 23 6.57 15.35 2.38
CA GLN A 23 7.98 15.12 2.71
C GLN A 23 8.81 14.89 1.45
N ALA A 24 8.28 14.08 0.52
CA ALA A 24 8.95 13.81 -0.76
C ALA A 24 9.07 15.10 -1.58
N ALA A 25 7.99 15.88 -1.68
CA ALA A 25 8.00 17.15 -2.41
C ALA A 25 9.03 18.12 -1.83
N LYS A 26 9.12 18.20 -0.51
CA LYS A 26 10.09 19.05 0.17
C LYS A 26 11.52 18.59 -0.12
N GLU A 27 11.81 17.31 -0.04
CA GLU A 27 13.13 16.76 -0.35
C GLU A 27 13.51 17.05 -1.79
N LEU A 28 12.60 16.82 -2.74
CA LEU A 28 12.84 17.09 -4.16
C LEU A 28 13.16 18.56 -4.42
N SER A 29 12.50 19.47 -3.71
CA SER A 29 12.77 20.91 -3.86
C SER A 29 14.14 21.33 -3.32
N GLN A 30 14.70 20.55 -2.40
CA GLN A 30 15.96 20.85 -1.73
C GLN A 30 17.16 20.08 -2.30
N ARG A 31 16.92 18.99 -3.05
CA ARG A 31 18.01 18.16 -3.60
C ARG A 31 18.60 18.81 -4.83
N PHE A 32 19.92 18.87 -4.87
CA PHE A 32 20.67 19.45 -5.97
C PHE A 32 20.44 18.71 -7.29
N ASP A 33 20.33 17.39 -7.25
CA ASP A 33 20.15 16.56 -8.44
C ASP A 33 18.77 16.75 -9.10
N PHE A 34 17.83 17.40 -8.41
CA PHE A 34 16.51 17.75 -8.97
C PHE A 34 16.40 19.23 -9.37
N LYS A 35 17.46 20.01 -9.18
CA LYS A 35 17.45 21.41 -9.53
C LYS A 35 17.27 21.58 -11.04
N ASN A 36 16.38 22.47 -11.44
CA ASN A 36 16.06 22.78 -12.83
C ASN A 36 15.46 21.60 -13.61
N THR A 37 14.94 20.58 -12.94
CA THR A 37 14.27 19.45 -13.58
C THR A 37 12.75 19.59 -13.62
N SER A 38 12.19 20.64 -13.03
CA SER A 38 10.75 20.87 -12.91
C SER A 38 10.02 19.65 -12.30
N THR A 39 10.70 18.96 -11.38
CA THR A 39 10.16 17.75 -10.76
C THR A 39 9.08 18.12 -9.74
N THR A 40 7.89 17.55 -9.91
CA THR A 40 6.76 17.75 -8.99
C THR A 40 6.12 16.42 -8.66
N ILE A 41 5.45 16.38 -7.51
CA ILE A 41 4.64 15.24 -7.08
C ILE A 41 3.35 15.79 -6.49
N GLU A 42 2.20 15.32 -6.98
CA GLU A 42 0.91 15.87 -6.56
C GLU A 42 -0.22 14.86 -6.67
N TRP A 43 -1.28 15.09 -5.90
CA TRP A 43 -2.51 14.32 -6.00
C TRP A 43 -3.22 14.59 -7.33
N LYS A 44 -3.71 13.53 -7.99
CA LYS A 44 -4.53 13.63 -9.21
C LYS A 44 -5.91 13.04 -9.05
N GLY A 45 -6.22 12.48 -7.91
CA GLY A 45 -7.51 11.90 -7.59
C GLY A 45 -7.51 11.49 -6.13
N GLU A 46 -8.57 10.80 -5.70
CA GLU A 46 -8.72 10.43 -4.30
C GLU A 46 -7.57 9.55 -3.81
N LEU A 47 -7.17 8.55 -4.61
CA LEU A 47 -6.06 7.66 -4.31
C LEU A 47 -5.08 7.58 -5.49
N ALA A 48 -4.91 8.68 -6.20
CA ALA A 48 -4.02 8.75 -7.35
C ALA A 48 -3.02 9.90 -7.20
N VAL A 49 -1.77 9.63 -7.50
CA VAL A 49 -0.66 10.57 -7.39
C VAL A 49 0.09 10.59 -8.71
N GLU A 50 0.60 11.74 -9.11
CA GLU A 50 1.38 11.89 -10.33
C GLU A 50 2.71 12.59 -10.06
N ILE A 51 3.78 12.01 -10.59
CA ILE A 51 5.11 12.62 -10.61
C ILE A 51 5.36 13.17 -12.01
N THR A 52 5.87 14.39 -12.09
CA THR A 52 6.25 15.03 -13.35
C THR A 52 7.70 15.48 -13.24
N SER A 53 8.48 15.27 -14.30
CA SER A 53 9.87 15.71 -14.36
C SER A 53 10.28 15.99 -15.81
N SER A 54 11.40 16.67 -15.99
CA SER A 54 11.94 16.97 -17.31
C SER A 54 12.59 15.76 -17.97
N THR A 55 12.97 14.73 -17.21
CA THR A 55 13.58 13.51 -17.74
C THR A 55 12.96 12.27 -17.09
N GLU A 56 13.02 11.15 -17.83
CA GLU A 56 12.54 9.87 -17.32
C GLU A 56 13.33 9.43 -16.08
N GLU A 57 14.64 9.61 -16.10
CA GLU A 57 15.51 9.24 -14.98
C GLU A 57 15.15 10.01 -13.70
N ARG A 58 14.88 11.31 -13.82
CA ARG A 58 14.50 12.12 -12.67
C ARG A 58 13.11 11.78 -12.17
N ALA A 59 12.19 11.47 -13.06
CA ALA A 59 10.86 10.99 -12.65
C ALA A 59 10.97 9.69 -11.86
N ALA A 60 11.76 8.73 -12.33
CA ALA A 60 12.00 7.47 -11.62
C ALA A 60 12.67 7.69 -10.27
N ALA A 61 13.65 8.61 -10.21
CA ALA A 61 14.33 8.95 -8.95
C ALA A 61 13.35 9.58 -7.95
N ALA A 62 12.43 10.43 -8.42
CA ALA A 62 11.40 11.03 -7.58
C ALA A 62 10.45 9.96 -7.01
N LEU A 63 10.12 8.94 -7.81
CA LEU A 63 9.32 7.82 -7.34
C LEU A 63 10.02 7.08 -6.19
N GLU A 64 11.32 6.86 -6.30
CA GLU A 64 12.09 6.21 -5.22
C GLU A 64 12.11 7.05 -3.95
N VAL A 65 12.20 8.36 -4.06
CA VAL A 65 12.10 9.27 -2.90
C VAL A 65 10.74 9.12 -2.23
N PHE A 66 9.68 9.08 -3.02
CA PHE A 66 8.31 8.92 -2.49
C PHE A 66 8.15 7.56 -1.80
N ARG A 67 8.62 6.48 -2.43
CA ARG A 67 8.59 5.13 -1.83
C ARG A 67 9.32 5.11 -0.49
N ASP A 68 10.49 5.73 -0.42
CA ASP A 68 11.26 5.82 0.83
C ASP A 68 10.48 6.51 1.94
N LYS A 69 9.78 7.61 1.62
CA LYS A 69 8.96 8.31 2.59
C LYS A 69 7.75 7.48 3.04
N LEU A 70 7.15 6.72 2.13
CA LEU A 70 6.07 5.80 2.48
C LEU A 70 6.54 4.72 3.46
N VAL A 71 7.71 4.13 3.20
CA VAL A 71 8.29 3.11 4.08
C VAL A 71 8.61 3.69 5.46
N LYS A 72 9.18 4.88 5.52
CA LYS A 72 9.51 5.54 6.78
C LYS A 72 8.28 5.85 7.63
N ARG A 73 7.13 6.01 6.99
CA ARG A 73 5.85 6.20 7.69
C ARG A 73 5.09 4.89 7.91
N GLN A 74 5.76 3.77 7.72
CA GLN A 74 5.23 2.42 7.94
C GLN A 74 4.06 2.07 7.02
N LEU A 75 4.02 2.66 5.83
CA LEU A 75 3.04 2.34 4.82
C LEU A 75 3.55 1.21 3.93
N SER A 76 2.66 0.30 3.55
CA SER A 76 3.02 -0.84 2.70
C SER A 76 3.12 -0.41 1.23
N LEU A 77 4.22 -0.78 0.58
CA LEU A 77 4.38 -0.56 -0.86
C LEU A 77 3.52 -1.52 -1.70
N LYS A 78 2.95 -2.54 -1.09
CA LYS A 78 2.06 -3.49 -1.80
C LYS A 78 0.75 -2.85 -2.24
N SER A 79 0.33 -1.78 -1.56
CA SER A 79 -0.85 -1.01 -1.95
C SER A 79 -0.59 -0.08 -3.12
N LEU A 80 0.67 0.20 -3.43
CA LEU A 80 1.07 1.15 -4.45
C LEU A 80 1.26 0.46 -5.79
N LYS A 81 0.56 0.96 -6.81
CA LYS A 81 0.75 0.55 -8.19
C LYS A 81 1.24 1.75 -8.98
N ALA A 82 2.46 1.67 -9.49
CA ALA A 82 3.05 2.71 -10.32
C ALA A 82 3.10 2.25 -11.77
N ASP A 83 2.68 3.12 -12.68
CA ASP A 83 2.80 2.86 -14.10
C ASP A 83 4.21 3.23 -14.58
N ASP A 84 4.58 2.74 -15.76
CA ASP A 84 5.86 3.12 -16.37
C ASP A 84 5.85 4.61 -16.73
N PRO A 85 7.03 5.29 -16.71
CA PRO A 85 7.11 6.68 -17.15
C PRO A 85 6.60 6.85 -18.57
N ARG A 86 5.82 7.89 -18.79
CA ARG A 86 5.32 8.24 -20.13
C ARG A 86 5.76 9.63 -20.51
N SER A 87 6.04 9.81 -21.79
CA SER A 87 6.36 11.13 -22.35
C SER A 87 5.08 11.96 -22.48
N SER A 88 5.13 13.22 -22.05
CA SER A 88 4.04 14.17 -22.20
C SER A 88 4.60 15.53 -22.59
N GLY A 89 4.66 15.80 -23.90
CA GLY A 89 5.32 17.00 -24.42
C GLY A 89 6.82 16.97 -24.12
N LYS A 90 7.31 17.96 -23.39
CA LYS A 90 8.72 18.05 -22.98
C LYS A 90 8.97 17.40 -21.61
N GLU A 91 7.96 16.77 -21.04
CA GLU A 91 8.00 16.21 -19.69
C GLU A 91 7.79 14.71 -19.70
N TYR A 92 8.15 14.07 -18.59
CA TYR A 92 7.85 12.67 -18.32
C TYR A 92 7.00 12.58 -17.07
N LYS A 93 6.00 11.71 -17.10
CA LYS A 93 5.05 11.56 -16.01
C LYS A 93 4.93 10.11 -15.57
N ILE A 94 4.83 9.91 -14.28
CA ILE A 94 4.54 8.61 -13.69
C ILE A 94 3.22 8.72 -12.93
N SER A 95 2.25 7.93 -13.33
CA SER A 95 0.96 7.84 -12.63
C SER A 95 1.00 6.70 -11.63
N MET A 96 0.52 6.95 -10.43
CA MET A 96 0.47 5.97 -9.36
C MET A 96 -0.92 5.93 -8.77
N THR A 97 -1.34 4.73 -8.36
CA THR A 97 -2.61 4.55 -7.64
C THR A 97 -2.37 3.70 -6.40
N PHE A 98 -3.16 3.96 -5.37
CA PHE A 98 -3.18 3.14 -4.18
C PHE A 98 -4.41 2.26 -4.21
N GLN A 99 -4.23 0.97 -3.98
CA GLN A 99 -5.32 0.01 -3.95
C GLN A 99 -5.68 -0.30 -2.50
N ALA A 100 -6.93 -0.01 -2.14
CA ALA A 100 -7.49 -0.37 -0.85
C ALA A 100 -8.37 -1.61 -1.00
N GLY A 101 -8.52 -2.37 0.09
CA GLY A 101 -9.33 -3.59 0.10
C GLY A 101 -8.54 -4.84 -0.26
N ILE A 102 -9.13 -5.99 0.02
CA ILE A 102 -8.55 -7.30 -0.26
C ILE A 102 -9.24 -7.84 -1.51
N ASN A 103 -8.47 -8.13 -2.58
CA ASN A 103 -9.04 -8.73 -3.77
C ASN A 103 -9.26 -10.24 -3.59
N GLN A 104 -9.92 -10.89 -4.56
CA GLN A 104 -10.25 -12.31 -4.46
C GLN A 104 -9.02 -13.20 -4.35
N GLU A 105 -7.96 -12.86 -5.07
CA GLU A 105 -6.71 -13.63 -5.03
C GLU A 105 -6.07 -13.58 -3.65
N GLN A 106 -6.00 -12.39 -3.06
CA GLN A 106 -5.48 -12.20 -1.71
C GLN A 106 -6.34 -12.91 -0.67
N ALA A 107 -7.66 -12.84 -0.81
CA ALA A 107 -8.59 -13.53 0.08
C ALA A 107 -8.40 -15.05 0.02
N LYS A 108 -8.18 -15.62 -1.16
CA LYS A 108 -7.91 -17.05 -1.32
C LYS A 108 -6.60 -17.46 -0.66
N LYS A 109 -5.53 -16.66 -0.84
CA LYS A 109 -4.23 -16.93 -0.22
C LYS A 109 -4.31 -16.87 1.29
N LEU A 110 -4.97 -15.87 1.83
CA LEU A 110 -5.14 -15.72 3.27
C LEU A 110 -6.01 -16.85 3.84
N GLY A 111 -7.10 -17.19 3.19
CA GLY A 111 -7.98 -18.28 3.62
C GLY A 111 -7.26 -19.62 3.64
N LYS A 112 -6.46 -19.90 2.62
CA LYS A 112 -5.64 -21.12 2.55
C LYS A 112 -4.60 -21.15 3.66
N LEU A 113 -3.89 -20.04 3.88
CA LEU A 113 -2.89 -19.91 4.93
C LEU A 113 -3.49 -20.19 6.31
N ILE A 114 -4.65 -19.61 6.60
CA ILE A 114 -5.34 -19.79 7.87
C ILE A 114 -5.77 -21.25 8.03
N ARG A 115 -6.28 -21.88 6.98
CA ARG A 115 -6.75 -23.26 7.02
C ARG A 115 -5.60 -24.25 7.20
N ASP A 116 -4.48 -24.04 6.47
CA ASP A 116 -3.36 -24.99 6.45
C ASP A 116 -2.43 -24.82 7.64
N GLU A 117 -2.20 -23.61 8.10
CA GLU A 117 -1.19 -23.30 9.13
C GLU A 117 -1.81 -22.74 10.42
N GLY A 118 -3.07 -22.35 10.40
CA GLY A 118 -3.76 -21.84 11.58
C GLY A 118 -4.46 -22.92 12.38
N PRO A 119 -5.00 -22.55 13.57
CA PRO A 119 -5.77 -23.48 14.39
C PRO A 119 -7.03 -23.95 13.68
N LYS A 120 -7.40 -25.23 13.91
CA LYS A 120 -8.57 -25.84 13.25
C LYS A 120 -9.90 -25.25 13.68
N THR A 121 -9.94 -24.59 14.82
CA THR A 121 -11.16 -23.96 15.35
C THR A 121 -11.50 -22.65 14.65
N VAL A 122 -10.57 -22.12 13.83
CA VAL A 122 -10.74 -20.84 13.18
C VAL A 122 -11.39 -20.99 11.82
N LYS A 123 -12.34 -20.12 11.53
CA LYS A 123 -13.03 -20.05 10.24
C LYS A 123 -12.78 -18.70 9.60
N ALA A 124 -12.56 -18.71 8.30
CA ALA A 124 -12.37 -17.49 7.52
C ALA A 124 -13.50 -17.36 6.49
N GLN A 125 -14.07 -16.16 6.36
CA GLN A 125 -15.15 -15.88 5.43
C GLN A 125 -14.89 -14.57 4.70
N VAL A 126 -15.03 -14.60 3.36
CA VAL A 126 -14.87 -13.40 2.54
C VAL A 126 -16.13 -12.53 2.69
N MET A 127 -15.90 -11.27 3.10
CA MET A 127 -16.96 -10.28 3.32
C MET A 127 -16.64 -9.04 2.47
N GLY A 128 -17.04 -9.05 1.19
CA GLY A 128 -16.72 -7.94 0.28
C GLY A 128 -15.22 -7.82 0.06
N GLU A 129 -14.64 -6.71 0.48
CA GLU A 129 -13.18 -6.45 0.39
C GLU A 129 -12.45 -6.81 1.67
N GLU A 130 -13.10 -7.52 2.58
CA GLU A 130 -12.53 -7.90 3.87
C GLU A 130 -12.60 -9.42 4.04
N LEU A 131 -11.74 -9.94 4.88
CA LEU A 131 -11.78 -11.36 5.28
C LEU A 131 -12.08 -11.42 6.77
N ARG A 132 -13.25 -11.97 7.12
CA ARG A 132 -13.64 -12.14 8.53
C ARG A 132 -13.13 -13.46 9.06
N VAL A 133 -12.42 -13.40 10.18
CA VAL A 133 -11.87 -14.56 10.86
C VAL A 133 -12.61 -14.73 12.19
N THR A 134 -13.19 -15.90 12.39
CA THR A 134 -14.04 -16.19 13.56
C THR A 134 -13.52 -17.41 14.29
N SER A 135 -13.51 -17.40 15.61
CA SER A 135 -13.20 -18.56 16.44
C SER A 135 -13.84 -18.40 17.82
N LYS A 136 -14.08 -19.51 18.49
CA LYS A 136 -14.50 -19.54 19.89
C LYS A 136 -13.34 -19.23 20.83
N SER A 137 -12.10 -19.35 20.37
CA SER A 137 -10.89 -19.11 21.15
C SER A 137 -10.23 -17.82 20.73
N ARG A 138 -10.05 -16.89 21.68
CA ARG A 138 -9.31 -15.65 21.45
C ARG A 138 -7.82 -15.91 21.17
N ASP A 139 -7.26 -16.90 21.83
CA ASP A 139 -5.85 -17.26 21.64
C ASP A 139 -5.61 -17.74 20.22
N ASP A 140 -6.54 -18.53 19.66
CA ASP A 140 -6.45 -19.00 18.28
C ASP A 140 -6.57 -17.82 17.31
N LEU A 141 -7.41 -16.81 17.59
CA LEU A 141 -7.51 -15.61 16.78
C LEU A 141 -6.21 -14.80 16.80
N GLN A 142 -5.57 -14.68 17.97
CA GLN A 142 -4.27 -14.01 18.08
C GLN A 142 -3.21 -14.74 17.29
N SER A 143 -3.21 -16.06 17.31
CA SER A 143 -2.29 -16.87 16.51
C SER A 143 -2.46 -16.60 15.03
N VAL A 144 -3.70 -16.49 14.56
CA VAL A 144 -3.99 -16.18 13.15
C VAL A 144 -3.54 -14.75 12.81
N GLN A 145 -3.75 -13.78 13.69
CA GLN A 145 -3.30 -12.41 13.46
C GLN A 145 -1.77 -12.36 13.25
N SER A 146 -1.02 -13.06 14.08
CA SER A 146 0.44 -13.14 13.93
C SER A 146 0.84 -13.85 12.64
N LEU A 147 0.15 -14.94 12.29
CA LEU A 147 0.39 -15.70 11.08
C LEU A 147 0.20 -14.84 9.82
N VAL A 148 -0.89 -14.09 9.77
CA VAL A 148 -1.21 -13.22 8.63
C VAL A 148 -0.20 -12.07 8.53
N ARG A 149 0.18 -11.48 9.66
CA ARG A 149 1.16 -10.39 9.70
C ARG A 149 2.52 -10.85 9.18
N ASP A 150 2.97 -12.03 9.64
CA ASP A 150 4.28 -12.57 9.27
C ASP A 150 4.32 -13.01 7.81
N ALA A 151 3.19 -13.41 7.25
CA ALA A 151 3.11 -13.81 5.84
C ALA A 151 3.29 -12.63 4.87
N ASP A 152 3.04 -11.41 5.32
CA ASP A 152 3.22 -10.18 4.56
C ASP A 152 2.52 -10.22 3.19
N LEU A 153 1.24 -10.56 3.20
CA LEU A 153 0.41 -10.64 2.00
C LEU A 153 -0.32 -9.34 1.70
#